data_b9566c490f4911acf23742ad6691cb4a
#
_entry.id   b9566c490f4911acf23742ad6691cb4a
#
_cell.length_a   1.000
_cell.length_b   1.000
_cell.length_c   1.000
_cell.angle_alpha   90.00
_cell.angle_beta   90.00
_cell.angle_gamma   90.00
#
_symmetry.space_group_name_H-M   'P 1'
#
loop_
_entity.id
_entity.type
_entity.pdbx_description
1 polymer ?
#
loop_
_entity_poly.entity_id
_entity_poly.type
_entity_poly.pdbx_seq_one_letter_code
_entity_poly.pdbx_strand_id
1 'polypeptide(L)'
;EVYARAARVELWLNGRVVGRKALKNDCLAKFSVPYEPGRLEAVSYDAQGCELGRCTLTTAGQQTQITAGPEQSTVQAGHLCYIRLRYTDEKGITKPLARGNIKVEVDGGTLVGLGNACPYHERSYLDCVADTYYGEALAIVRAGEGSSLTLTADDGMYSTAVTVPVTR
;
A
#
# COMPACT_ATOMS: atom_id res chain seq x y z
N GLU A 1 0.20 -14.03 -11.52
CA GLU A 1 -1.15 -14.05 -12.09
C GLU A 1 -1.52 -12.64 -12.55
N VAL A 2 -2.17 -12.54 -13.71
CA VAL A 2 -2.68 -11.30 -14.27
C VAL A 2 -4.15 -11.51 -14.61
N TYR A 3 -5.00 -10.65 -14.07
CA TYR A 3 -6.43 -10.65 -14.33
C TYR A 3 -6.77 -9.48 -15.25
N ALA A 4 -7.30 -9.77 -16.43
CA ALA A 4 -7.64 -8.76 -17.41
C ALA A 4 -8.80 -9.21 -18.29
N ARG A 5 -9.70 -8.29 -18.64
CA ARG A 5 -10.72 -8.50 -19.67
C ARG A 5 -10.15 -8.04 -21.02
N ALA A 6 -9.36 -8.90 -21.67
CA ALA A 6 -8.57 -8.59 -22.84
C ALA A 6 -8.43 -9.81 -23.74
N ALA A 7 -7.99 -9.65 -25.01
CA ALA A 7 -7.70 -10.77 -25.89
C ALA A 7 -6.37 -11.46 -25.55
N ARG A 8 -5.37 -10.68 -25.14
CA ARG A 8 -4.06 -11.19 -24.72
C ARG A 8 -3.40 -10.31 -23.66
N VAL A 9 -2.44 -10.89 -22.94
CA VAL A 9 -1.54 -10.20 -22.01
C VAL A 9 -0.10 -10.49 -22.38
N GLU A 10 0.75 -9.46 -22.33
CA GLU A 10 2.20 -9.57 -22.36
C GLU A 10 2.77 -9.23 -21.00
N LEU A 11 3.73 -10.03 -20.53
CA LEU A 11 4.51 -9.76 -19.34
C LEU A 11 5.89 -9.25 -19.75
N TRP A 12 6.28 -8.11 -19.22
CA TRP A 12 7.55 -7.45 -19.47
C TRP A 12 8.37 -7.41 -18.19
N LEU A 13 9.66 -7.69 -18.28
CA LEU A 13 10.61 -7.58 -17.18
C LEU A 13 11.79 -6.74 -17.66
N ASN A 14 12.02 -5.59 -17.01
CA ASN A 14 13.09 -4.66 -17.33
C ASN A 14 13.14 -4.29 -18.83
N GLY A 15 11.96 -4.02 -19.43
CA GLY A 15 11.84 -3.60 -20.83
C GLY A 15 11.89 -4.74 -21.87
N ARG A 16 12.02 -6.02 -21.44
CA ARG A 16 11.97 -7.18 -22.33
C ARG A 16 10.72 -8.01 -22.11
N VAL A 17 10.12 -8.51 -23.16
CA VAL A 17 8.99 -9.45 -23.06
C VAL A 17 9.47 -10.78 -22.54
N VAL A 18 8.92 -11.24 -21.42
CA VAL A 18 9.23 -12.54 -20.79
C VAL A 18 8.09 -13.55 -20.93
N GLY A 19 6.93 -13.11 -21.39
CA GLY A 19 5.81 -14.01 -21.65
C GLY A 19 4.67 -13.35 -22.40
N ARG A 20 3.92 -14.15 -23.18
CA ARG A 20 2.68 -13.77 -23.86
C ARG A 20 1.65 -14.83 -23.67
N LYS A 21 0.42 -14.45 -23.35
CA LYS A 21 -0.72 -15.37 -23.23
C LYS A 21 -1.98 -14.77 -23.80
N ALA A 22 -2.68 -15.55 -24.63
CA ALA A 22 -4.06 -15.26 -24.99
C ALA A 22 -4.95 -15.55 -23.79
N LEU A 23 -5.92 -14.68 -23.54
CA LEU A 23 -6.94 -14.86 -22.53
C LEU A 23 -8.17 -15.55 -23.12
N LYS A 24 -8.76 -16.39 -22.30
CA LYS A 24 -10.04 -17.05 -22.57
C LYS A 24 -11.10 -16.44 -21.64
N ASN A 25 -12.22 -17.12 -21.49
CA ASN A 25 -13.35 -16.65 -20.70
C ASN A 25 -13.06 -16.50 -19.19
N ASP A 26 -11.96 -17.06 -18.70
CA ASP A 26 -11.51 -16.97 -17.30
C ASP A 26 -10.80 -15.65 -16.95
N CYS A 27 -10.47 -14.83 -17.96
CA CYS A 27 -9.77 -13.56 -17.79
C CYS A 27 -8.43 -13.64 -17.01
N LEU A 28 -7.83 -14.82 -16.94
CA LEU A 28 -6.65 -15.10 -16.12
C LEU A 28 -5.46 -15.56 -16.96
N ALA A 29 -4.33 -14.87 -16.83
CA ALA A 29 -3.03 -15.30 -17.34
C ALA A 29 -2.08 -15.63 -16.19
N LYS A 30 -1.53 -16.85 -16.16
CA LYS A 30 -0.51 -17.28 -15.19
C LYS A 30 0.85 -17.33 -15.87
N PHE A 31 1.84 -16.65 -15.30
CA PHE A 31 3.22 -16.65 -15.74
C PHE A 31 4.12 -17.21 -14.65
N SER A 32 5.16 -17.91 -15.04
CA SER A 32 6.27 -18.30 -14.15
C SER A 32 7.54 -17.67 -14.69
N VAL A 33 8.14 -16.78 -13.92
CA VAL A 33 9.36 -16.06 -14.30
C VAL A 33 10.31 -16.05 -13.11
N PRO A 34 11.64 -16.17 -13.32
CA PRO A 34 12.62 -15.94 -12.26
C PRO A 34 12.52 -14.52 -11.73
N TYR A 35 12.76 -14.36 -10.43
CA TYR A 35 12.83 -13.03 -9.85
C TYR A 35 14.11 -12.33 -10.34
N GLU A 36 13.92 -11.12 -10.86
CA GLU A 36 14.99 -10.17 -11.13
C GLU A 36 14.56 -8.80 -10.56
N PRO A 37 15.45 -8.07 -9.88
CA PRO A 37 15.16 -6.70 -9.45
C PRO A 37 14.85 -5.79 -10.63
N GLY A 38 13.95 -4.85 -10.42
CA GLY A 38 13.59 -3.87 -11.44
C GLY A 38 12.09 -3.71 -11.62
N ARG A 39 11.64 -3.64 -12.87
CA ARG A 39 10.27 -3.32 -13.25
C ARG A 39 9.61 -4.49 -13.98
N LEU A 40 8.56 -5.02 -13.38
CA LEU A 40 7.68 -6.03 -13.96
C LEU A 40 6.38 -5.37 -14.39
N GLU A 41 6.02 -5.51 -15.68
CA GLU A 41 4.83 -4.90 -16.25
C GLU A 41 3.95 -5.94 -16.91
N ALA A 42 2.65 -5.88 -16.64
CA ALA A 42 1.65 -6.62 -17.38
C ALA A 42 0.89 -5.65 -18.28
N VAL A 43 0.88 -5.92 -19.58
CA VAL A 43 0.21 -5.10 -20.59
C VAL A 43 -0.88 -5.93 -21.25
N SER A 44 -2.11 -5.44 -21.24
CA SER A 44 -3.26 -6.09 -21.85
C SER A 44 -3.61 -5.45 -23.19
N TYR A 45 -4.04 -6.28 -24.15
CA TYR A 45 -4.35 -5.87 -25.52
C TYR A 45 -5.71 -6.43 -25.96
N ASP A 46 -6.40 -5.69 -26.82
CA ASP A 46 -7.58 -6.15 -27.54
C ASP A 46 -7.25 -7.12 -28.70
N ALA A 47 -8.27 -7.56 -29.44
CA ALA A 47 -8.12 -8.44 -30.60
C ALA A 47 -7.40 -7.75 -31.79
N GLN A 48 -7.44 -6.43 -31.86
CA GLN A 48 -6.79 -5.60 -32.87
C GLN A 48 -5.33 -5.29 -32.54
N GLY A 49 -4.91 -5.60 -31.28
CA GLY A 49 -3.55 -5.35 -30.80
C GLY A 49 -3.36 -3.99 -30.16
N CYS A 50 -4.43 -3.24 -29.91
CA CYS A 50 -4.37 -1.99 -29.17
C CYS A 50 -4.21 -2.25 -27.66
N GLU A 51 -3.34 -1.46 -26.99
CA GLU A 51 -3.16 -1.53 -25.53
C GLU A 51 -4.44 -1.07 -24.83
N LEU A 52 -4.97 -1.91 -23.93
CA LEU A 52 -6.14 -1.63 -23.11
C LEU A 52 -5.75 -1.12 -21.72
N GLY A 53 -4.62 -1.55 -21.20
CA GLY A 53 -4.16 -1.15 -19.89
C GLY A 53 -2.83 -1.78 -19.50
N ARG A 54 -2.20 -1.19 -18.47
CA ARG A 54 -0.90 -1.56 -17.96
C ARG A 54 -0.89 -1.54 -16.45
N CYS A 55 -0.30 -2.56 -15.84
CA CYS A 55 -0.02 -2.61 -14.41
C CYS A 55 1.48 -2.82 -14.21
N THR A 56 2.08 -2.10 -13.26
CA THR A 56 3.51 -2.13 -13.02
C THR A 56 3.79 -2.45 -11.55
N LEU A 57 4.72 -3.38 -11.34
CA LEU A 57 5.36 -3.63 -10.05
C LEU A 57 6.83 -3.24 -10.16
N THR A 58 7.33 -2.54 -9.15
CA THR A 58 8.73 -2.10 -9.09
C THR A 58 9.37 -2.65 -7.83
N THR A 59 10.57 -3.19 -7.95
CA THR A 59 11.36 -3.60 -6.79
C THR A 59 11.76 -2.37 -5.98
N ALA A 60 11.51 -2.42 -4.67
CA ALA A 60 11.91 -1.36 -3.76
C ALA A 60 13.44 -1.25 -3.64
N GLY A 61 13.92 -0.04 -3.45
CA GLY A 61 15.32 0.28 -3.21
C GLY A 61 15.83 -0.23 -1.85
N GLN A 62 17.10 0.04 -1.57
CA GLN A 62 17.74 -0.46 -0.34
C GLN A 62 17.32 0.31 0.91
N GLN A 63 17.14 1.61 0.80
CA GLN A 63 16.73 2.45 1.94
C GLN A 63 15.35 2.03 2.45
N THR A 64 15.12 2.25 3.74
CA THR A 64 13.83 1.97 4.37
C THR A 64 13.40 3.19 5.15
N GLN A 65 12.12 3.51 5.07
CA GLN A 65 11.47 4.55 5.86
C GLN A 65 10.04 4.13 6.18
N ILE A 66 9.43 4.75 7.20
CA ILE A 66 8.00 4.67 7.43
C ILE A 66 7.33 5.83 6.69
N THR A 67 6.24 5.55 5.99
CA THR A 67 5.37 6.56 5.40
C THR A 67 3.97 6.45 5.99
N ALA A 68 3.35 7.59 6.26
CA ALA A 68 1.96 7.69 6.71
C ALA A 68 1.15 8.43 5.62
N GLY A 69 0.19 7.75 5.04
CA GLY A 69 -0.63 8.27 3.95
C GLY A 69 -2.12 8.26 4.32
N PRO A 70 -2.74 9.42 4.57
CA PRO A 70 -4.18 9.50 4.76
C PRO A 70 -4.91 9.21 3.45
N GLU A 71 -6.04 8.50 3.52
CA GLU A 71 -6.87 8.23 2.34
C GLU A 71 -7.67 9.46 1.89
N GLN A 72 -7.80 10.46 2.78
CA GLN A 72 -8.50 11.72 2.51
C GLN A 72 -7.56 12.90 2.77
N SER A 73 -7.64 13.92 1.93
CA SER A 73 -6.86 15.15 2.11
C SER A 73 -7.36 16.03 3.25
N THR A 74 -8.63 15.87 3.66
CA THR A 74 -9.29 16.55 4.78
C THR A 74 -10.24 15.58 5.46
N VAL A 75 -10.57 15.82 6.73
CA VAL A 75 -11.57 15.05 7.47
C VAL A 75 -12.52 15.99 8.20
N GLN A 76 -13.80 15.66 8.30
CA GLN A 76 -14.77 16.43 9.08
C GLN A 76 -14.63 16.10 10.57
N ALA A 77 -14.84 17.09 11.45
CA ALA A 77 -14.83 16.87 12.89
C ALA A 77 -15.78 15.73 13.31
N GLY A 78 -15.32 14.86 14.20
CA GLY A 78 -16.04 13.65 14.66
C GLY A 78 -16.02 12.48 13.67
N HIS A 79 -15.62 12.67 12.42
CA HIS A 79 -15.55 11.61 11.40
C HIS A 79 -14.25 10.79 11.47
N LEU A 80 -14.26 9.62 10.82
CA LEU A 80 -13.10 8.74 10.77
C LEU A 80 -12.16 9.15 9.64
N CYS A 81 -10.86 9.13 9.96
CA CYS A 81 -9.76 9.25 9.03
C CYS A 81 -8.98 7.94 9.01
N TYR A 82 -8.73 7.41 7.82
CA TYR A 82 -7.97 6.19 7.60
C TYR A 82 -6.57 6.57 7.15
N ILE A 83 -5.54 6.15 7.90
CA ILE A 83 -4.15 6.51 7.63
C ILE A 83 -3.36 5.22 7.44
N ARG A 84 -2.90 5.00 6.22
CA ARG A 84 -2.12 3.82 5.87
C ARG A 84 -0.65 4.05 6.24
N LEU A 85 -0.11 3.15 7.05
CA LEU A 85 1.29 3.12 7.44
C LEU A 85 2.02 2.08 6.61
N ARG A 86 3.17 2.43 6.03
CA ARG A 86 3.93 1.53 5.18
C ARG A 86 5.41 1.66 5.41
N TYR A 87 6.10 0.53 5.35
CA TYR A 87 7.53 0.56 5.07
C TYR A 87 7.73 0.75 3.57
N THR A 88 8.44 1.79 3.19
CA THR A 88 8.73 2.11 1.79
C THR A 88 10.23 2.37 1.59
N ASP A 89 10.64 2.38 0.34
CA ASP A 89 11.92 2.97 -0.04
C ASP A 89 11.81 4.51 -0.17
N GLU A 90 12.92 5.13 -0.57
CA GLU A 90 13.01 6.58 -0.79
C GLU A 90 12.10 7.11 -1.92
N LYS A 91 11.57 6.22 -2.76
CA LYS A 91 10.63 6.53 -3.85
C LYS A 91 9.18 6.21 -3.49
N GLY A 92 8.93 5.77 -2.26
CA GLY A 92 7.60 5.39 -1.80
C GLY A 92 7.14 3.99 -2.26
N ILE A 93 8.05 3.17 -2.79
CA ILE A 93 7.74 1.77 -3.15
C ILE A 93 7.66 0.93 -1.88
N THR A 94 6.53 0.29 -1.65
CA THR A 94 6.31 -0.56 -0.47
C THR A 94 7.33 -1.71 -0.41
N LYS A 95 7.85 -1.97 0.79
CA LYS A 95 8.77 -3.07 1.11
C LYS A 95 8.00 -4.20 1.81
N PRO A 96 7.43 -5.15 1.09
CA PRO A 96 6.51 -6.14 1.66
C PRO A 96 7.16 -7.11 2.65
N LEU A 97 8.49 -7.20 2.65
CA LEU A 97 9.24 -8.03 3.59
C LEU A 97 9.73 -7.26 4.82
N ALA A 98 9.58 -5.93 4.85
CA ALA A 98 9.92 -5.14 6.02
C ALA A 98 8.86 -5.37 7.12
N ARG A 99 9.34 -5.61 8.33
CA ARG A 99 8.52 -5.84 9.51
C ARG A 99 9.05 -5.02 10.68
N GLY A 100 8.15 -4.52 11.50
CA GLY A 100 8.47 -3.81 12.73
C GLY A 100 7.21 -3.53 13.54
N ASN A 101 7.39 -3.20 14.80
CA ASN A 101 6.30 -2.76 15.67
C ASN A 101 6.19 -1.23 15.57
N ILE A 102 5.21 -0.76 14.85
CA ILE A 102 4.95 0.68 14.70
C ILE A 102 4.09 1.15 15.86
N LYS A 103 4.61 2.06 16.67
CA LYS A 103 3.87 2.80 17.68
C LYS A 103 3.24 4.03 17.04
N VAL A 104 1.99 4.30 17.37
CA VAL A 104 1.23 5.44 16.86
C VAL A 104 0.84 6.37 18.01
N GLU A 105 1.03 7.66 17.82
CA GLU A 105 0.53 8.72 18.68
C GLU A 105 -0.34 9.68 17.86
N VAL A 106 -1.43 10.14 18.45
CA VAL A 106 -2.43 10.98 17.78
C VAL A 106 -2.63 12.26 18.59
N ASP A 107 -2.55 13.41 17.91
CA ASP A 107 -2.94 14.71 18.43
C ASP A 107 -4.09 15.29 17.60
N GLY A 108 -5.02 16.00 18.25
CA GLY A 108 -6.23 16.54 17.60
C GLY A 108 -7.28 15.48 17.26
N GLY A 109 -7.19 14.27 17.83
CA GLY A 109 -8.15 13.19 17.59
C GLY A 109 -7.97 12.03 18.56
N THR A 110 -8.65 10.91 18.27
CA THR A 110 -8.57 9.67 19.07
C THR A 110 -8.27 8.49 18.17
N LEU A 111 -7.26 7.69 18.52
CA LEU A 111 -7.00 6.41 17.86
C LEU A 111 -8.16 5.45 18.16
N VAL A 112 -8.85 5.01 17.13
CA VAL A 112 -10.00 4.09 17.22
C VAL A 112 -9.54 2.65 17.01
N GLY A 113 -8.53 2.47 16.15
CA GLY A 113 -7.95 1.16 15.91
C GLY A 113 -6.63 1.26 15.16
N LEU A 114 -5.77 0.28 15.41
CA LEU A 114 -4.50 0.10 14.72
C LEU A 114 -4.28 -1.40 14.48
N GLY A 115 -3.97 -1.76 13.24
CA GLY A 115 -3.72 -3.16 12.92
C GLY A 115 -3.30 -3.37 11.48
N ASN A 116 -3.21 -4.62 11.09
CA ASN A 116 -2.84 -5.05 9.74
C ASN A 116 -3.81 -6.12 9.20
N ALA A 117 -3.61 -6.57 7.98
CA ALA A 117 -4.48 -7.55 7.31
C ALA A 117 -4.10 -9.03 7.62
N CYS A 118 -3.23 -9.29 8.59
CA CYS A 118 -2.87 -10.65 8.96
C CYS A 118 -4.06 -11.35 9.63
N PRO A 119 -4.49 -12.53 9.16
CA PRO A 119 -5.59 -13.26 9.78
C PRO A 119 -5.23 -13.82 11.18
N TYR A 120 -3.95 -13.86 11.53
CA TYR A 120 -3.42 -14.31 12.82
C TYR A 120 -2.84 -13.15 13.60
N HIS A 121 -3.69 -12.22 14.01
CA HIS A 121 -3.28 -11.02 14.74
C HIS A 121 -3.25 -11.31 16.24
N GLU A 122 -2.08 -11.19 16.88
CA GLU A 122 -1.89 -11.51 18.29
C GLU A 122 -2.23 -10.34 19.23
N ARG A 123 -2.17 -9.10 18.73
CA ARG A 123 -2.43 -7.88 19.52
C ARG A 123 -3.88 -7.42 19.36
N SER A 124 -4.36 -6.65 20.35
CA SER A 124 -5.63 -5.95 20.22
C SER A 124 -5.54 -4.84 19.15
N TYR A 125 -6.60 -4.70 18.36
CA TYR A 125 -6.72 -3.54 17.45
C TYR A 125 -6.88 -2.20 18.18
N LEU A 126 -7.12 -2.23 19.50
CA LEU A 126 -7.18 -1.04 20.36
C LEU A 126 -5.83 -0.62 20.94
N ASP A 127 -4.78 -1.41 20.71
CA ASP A 127 -3.42 -1.05 21.11
C ASP A 127 -2.89 0.09 20.23
N CYS A 128 -1.98 0.90 20.79
CA CYS A 128 -1.27 1.93 20.04
C CYS A 128 -0.01 1.41 19.33
N VAL A 129 0.22 0.10 19.33
CA VAL A 129 1.35 -0.55 18.67
C VAL A 129 0.84 -1.71 17.84
N ALA A 130 1.22 -1.78 16.57
CA ALA A 130 0.95 -2.92 15.69
C ALA A 130 2.20 -3.27 14.87
N ASP A 131 2.34 -4.57 14.56
CA ASP A 131 3.28 -5.00 13.52
C ASP A 131 2.69 -4.73 12.12
N THR A 132 3.50 -4.98 11.10
CA THR A 132 3.08 -4.84 9.71
C THR A 132 2.88 -6.20 9.05
N TYR A 133 1.93 -6.26 8.12
CA TYR A 133 1.71 -7.41 7.24
C TYR A 133 1.93 -6.98 5.79
N TYR A 134 2.86 -7.64 5.10
CA TYR A 134 3.38 -7.21 3.81
C TYR A 134 3.84 -5.74 3.78
N GLY A 135 4.48 -5.30 4.88
CA GLY A 135 5.01 -3.95 5.01
C GLY A 135 3.97 -2.88 5.28
N GLU A 136 2.72 -3.24 5.60
CA GLU A 136 1.60 -2.31 5.77
C GLU A 136 0.86 -2.51 7.10
N ALA A 137 0.35 -1.41 7.65
CA ALA A 137 -0.62 -1.36 8.72
C ALA A 137 -1.62 -0.21 8.45
N LEU A 138 -2.74 -0.21 9.14
CA LEU A 138 -3.79 0.81 9.03
C LEU A 138 -4.10 1.37 10.42
N ALA A 139 -4.02 2.69 10.55
CA ALA A 139 -4.54 3.42 11.69
C ALA A 139 -5.91 4.04 11.33
N ILE A 140 -6.87 3.86 12.21
CA ILE A 140 -8.21 4.46 12.12
C ILE A 140 -8.31 5.48 13.25
N VAL A 141 -8.49 6.74 12.90
CA VAL A 141 -8.51 7.85 13.84
C VAL A 141 -9.83 8.61 13.73
N ARG A 142 -10.44 8.93 14.84
CA ARG A 142 -11.59 9.85 14.90
C ARG A 142 -11.06 11.27 15.08
N ALA A 143 -11.36 12.16 14.13
CA ALA A 143 -10.97 13.58 14.22
C ALA A 143 -11.70 14.28 15.40
N GLY A 144 -10.97 15.11 16.13
CA GLY A 144 -11.51 15.98 17.16
C GLY A 144 -12.14 17.26 16.57
N GLU A 145 -12.48 18.20 17.46
CA GLU A 145 -13.11 19.48 17.10
C GLU A 145 -12.09 20.58 16.70
N GLY A 146 -10.79 20.25 16.71
CA GLY A 146 -9.71 21.17 16.32
C GLY A 146 -9.66 21.45 14.83
N SER A 147 -8.65 22.20 14.39
CA SER A 147 -8.42 22.51 12.97
C SER A 147 -7.56 21.49 12.24
N SER A 148 -6.91 20.59 12.96
CA SER A 148 -6.03 19.55 12.40
C SER A 148 -5.99 18.31 13.26
N LEU A 149 -5.70 17.20 12.61
CA LEU A 149 -5.41 15.90 13.18
C LEU A 149 -3.99 15.53 12.78
N THR A 150 -3.11 15.24 13.74
CA THR A 150 -1.74 14.79 13.47
C THR A 150 -1.56 13.37 14.00
N LEU A 151 -1.00 12.50 13.18
CA LEU A 151 -0.58 11.16 13.55
C LEU A 151 0.94 11.05 13.40
N THR A 152 1.61 10.62 14.46
CA THR A 152 3.03 10.24 14.46
C THR A 152 3.15 8.73 14.53
N ALA A 153 4.01 8.17 13.70
CA ALA A 153 4.30 6.73 13.66
C ALA A 153 5.80 6.51 13.82
N ASP A 154 6.22 5.63 14.73
CA ASP A 154 7.61 5.39 15.10
C ASP A 154 7.82 3.91 15.43
N ASP A 155 8.93 3.31 14.97
CA ASP A 155 9.32 1.92 15.31
C ASP A 155 10.63 1.84 16.10
N GLY A 156 11.16 3.00 16.55
CA GLY A 156 12.44 3.12 17.24
C GLY A 156 13.64 3.28 16.30
N MET A 157 13.49 3.04 15.00
CA MET A 157 14.52 3.25 13.98
C MET A 157 14.10 4.30 12.97
N TYR A 158 12.85 4.28 12.56
CA TYR A 158 12.26 5.20 11.59
C TYR A 158 11.03 5.87 12.19
N SER A 159 10.85 7.15 11.92
CA SER A 159 9.67 7.89 12.34
C SER A 159 9.10 8.75 11.21
N THR A 160 7.81 9.02 11.28
CA THR A 160 7.11 9.90 10.36
C THR A 160 5.92 10.56 11.04
N ALA A 161 5.50 11.70 10.55
CA ALA A 161 4.27 12.34 10.99
C ALA A 161 3.46 12.82 9.78
N VAL A 162 2.15 12.78 9.90
CA VAL A 162 1.22 13.32 8.91
C VAL A 162 0.14 14.16 9.59
N THR A 163 -0.15 15.30 9.01
CA THR A 163 -1.22 16.20 9.49
C THR A 163 -2.32 16.29 8.45
N VAL A 164 -3.56 16.07 8.89
CA VAL A 164 -4.77 16.15 8.08
C VAL A 164 -5.61 17.34 8.58
N PRO A 165 -5.96 18.30 7.74
CA PRO A 165 -6.86 19.39 8.11
C PRO A 165 -8.24 18.87 8.52
N VAL A 166 -8.78 19.41 9.61
CA VAL A 166 -10.13 19.10 10.10
C VAL A 166 -11.07 20.22 9.69
N THR A 167 -12.15 19.85 9.02
CA THR A 167 -13.24 20.75 8.62
C THR A 167 -14.43 20.62 9.57
N ARG A 168 -15.23 21.67 9.66
CA ARG A 168 -16.46 21.68 10.46
C ARG A 168 -17.64 21.15 9.67
#